data_7c1d28da12b78128ea2581ad5c3932c6
#
_entry.id   7c1d28da12b78128ea2581ad5c3932c6
#
_cell.length_a   1.000
_cell.length_b   1.000
_cell.length_c   1.000
_cell.angle_alpha   90.00
_cell.angle_beta   90.00
_cell.angle_gamma   90.00
#
_symmetry.space_group_name_H-M   'P 1'
#
loop_
_entity.id
_entity.type
_entity.pdbx_description
1 polymer ?
#
loop_
_entity_poly.entity_id
_entity_poly.type
_entity_poly.pdbx_seq_one_letter_code
_entity_poly.pdbx_strand_id
1 'polypeptide(L)'
;MELTLEQRKQETNRITLWGVAVNLVLSXIKIXGGXLGQSQALIADGIHSLADLASDGMVLLASKHAGEDADEDHPYGHARYETLATVALGFLLIGVAVGIAYDAIMRLEMLRLEDAGEIVGPALYTLVIAVISIFSKEALYHATRAVADKIRSPLLEANAWHHRSDAISSIVVFVGIGATYFGYPLLDAVAAILVALMVAKIGLDLSRQSVQELVDTALAPEIVDQIKQTILEIDEVRELHLLRSRRMGHNALVDVHIQVSPKLSVSEGHHISESVEKAVIEKFDEINDVTVHIDPEDDEAAASCRDLPLRSELLQTLNHEWAKHDILKNIDDVTLHYLDGRISVEASLPIRYIHDLKEIDNLKQDFAQANKQIHCIGDSRLHFR
;
A
#
# COMPACT_ATOMS: atom_id res chain seq x y z
N MET A 1 -22.72 21.57 16.74
CA MET A 1 -23.51 21.27 15.51
C MET A 1 -22.57 20.54 14.56
N GLU A 2 -22.83 19.28 14.25
CA GLU A 2 -22.00 18.50 13.34
C GLU A 2 -22.25 18.95 11.91
N LEU A 3 -21.16 19.21 11.18
CA LEU A 3 -21.22 19.59 9.78
C LEU A 3 -21.67 18.41 8.92
N THR A 4 -22.53 18.66 7.93
CA THR A 4 -22.89 17.64 6.95
C THR A 4 -21.67 17.28 6.07
N LEU A 5 -21.70 16.11 5.45
CA LEU A 5 -20.64 15.64 4.56
C LEU A 5 -20.35 16.66 3.43
N GLU A 6 -21.40 17.25 2.89
CA GLU A 6 -21.29 18.28 1.85
C GLU A 6 -20.64 19.58 2.36
N GLN A 7 -20.98 20.00 3.56
CA GLN A 7 -20.36 21.17 4.21
C GLN A 7 -18.88 20.93 4.50
N ARG A 8 -18.52 19.73 4.96
CA ARG A 8 -17.11 19.32 5.16
C ARG A 8 -16.32 19.41 3.85
N LYS A 9 -16.86 18.86 2.78
CA LYS A 9 -16.24 18.86 1.42
C LYS A 9 -16.07 20.32 0.91
N GLN A 10 -17.07 21.18 1.10
CA GLN A 10 -16.99 22.60 0.69
C GLN A 10 -15.91 23.35 1.47
N GLU A 11 -15.81 23.18 2.78
CA GLU A 11 -14.78 23.83 3.60
C GLU A 11 -13.38 23.34 3.21
N THR A 12 -13.22 22.03 3.00
CA THR A 12 -11.95 21.43 2.54
C THR A 12 -11.54 22.04 1.18
N ASN A 13 -12.42 21.99 0.19
CA ASN A 13 -12.12 22.53 -1.14
C ASN A 13 -11.77 24.01 -1.11
N ARG A 14 -12.51 24.80 -0.32
CA ARG A 14 -12.31 26.21 -0.19
C ARG A 14 -10.91 26.54 0.36
N ILE A 15 -10.51 25.91 1.48
CA ILE A 15 -9.21 26.19 2.10
C ILE A 15 -8.04 25.70 1.22
N THR A 16 -8.21 24.55 0.55
CA THR A 16 -7.22 23.99 -0.37
C THR A 16 -7.02 24.93 -1.58
N LEU A 17 -8.09 25.39 -2.21
CA LEU A 17 -8.00 26.33 -3.34
C LEU A 17 -7.35 27.66 -2.94
N TRP A 18 -7.65 28.16 -1.75
CA TRP A 18 -6.98 29.34 -1.20
C TRP A 18 -5.47 29.09 -1.00
N GLY A 19 -5.11 27.94 -0.47
CA GLY A 19 -3.71 27.54 -0.32
C GLY A 19 -2.96 27.51 -1.67
N VAL A 20 -3.56 26.84 -2.67
CA VAL A 20 -3.02 26.77 -4.04
C VAL A 20 -2.82 28.18 -4.63
N ALA A 21 -3.83 29.03 -4.52
CA ALA A 21 -3.75 30.39 -5.08
C ALA A 21 -2.64 31.21 -4.41
N VAL A 22 -2.54 31.18 -3.09
CA VAL A 22 -1.49 31.89 -2.33
C VAL A 22 -0.11 31.33 -2.70
N ASN A 23 0.06 30.02 -2.75
CA ASN A 23 1.33 29.37 -3.09
C ASN A 23 1.78 29.74 -4.51
N LEU A 24 0.86 29.75 -5.47
CA LEU A 24 1.17 30.12 -6.85
C LEU A 24 1.63 31.60 -6.95
N VAL A 25 0.94 32.50 -6.30
CA VAL A 25 1.28 33.93 -6.28
C VAL A 25 2.64 34.14 -5.59
N LEU A 26 2.87 33.51 -4.45
CA LEU A 26 4.14 33.59 -3.72
C LEU A 26 5.30 33.03 -4.56
N SER A 27 5.13 31.93 -5.20
CA SER A 27 6.18 31.36 -6.08
C SER A 27 6.58 32.32 -7.19
N UNK A 28 5.82 32.87 -7.71
CA UNK A 28 5.95 33.68 -8.56
C UNK A 28 6.58 34.79 -8.18
N ILE A 29 6.19 35.48 -7.18
CA ILE A 29 6.82 36.70 -6.60
C ILE A 29 8.26 36.42 -6.14
N LYS A 30 8.49 35.28 -5.48
CA LYS A 30 9.82 34.85 -5.03
C LYS A 30 10.77 34.66 -6.22
N ILE A 31 10.39 33.99 -7.24
CA ILE A 31 11.23 33.75 -8.42
C ILE A 31 11.52 35.04 -9.17
N UNK A 32 10.61 35.69 -9.36
CA UNK A 32 10.66 36.76 -9.92
C UNK A 32 11.34 37.67 -9.25
N GLY A 33 11.15 38.03 -8.06
CA GLY A 33 11.87 38.93 -7.13
C GLY A 33 13.32 38.52 -6.89
N GLY A 34 13.55 37.25 -6.75
CA GLY A 34 14.92 36.71 -6.64
C GLY A 34 15.80 36.99 -7.88
N UNK A 35 15.20 36.74 -9.00
CA UNK A 35 15.73 36.98 -10.01
C UNK A 35 16.09 38.25 -10.13
N LEU A 36 15.36 39.30 -10.14
CA LEU A 36 15.65 40.75 -10.26
C LEU A 36 16.49 41.30 -9.13
N GLY A 37 16.33 40.77 -7.95
CA GLY A 37 17.03 41.19 -6.72
C GLY A 37 18.35 40.49 -6.46
N GLN A 38 18.78 39.58 -7.35
CA GLN A 38 20.04 38.84 -7.25
C GLN A 38 20.19 38.01 -5.96
N SER A 39 19.09 37.47 -5.43
CA SER A 39 19.08 36.53 -4.30
C SER A 39 18.85 35.11 -4.76
N GLN A 40 19.86 34.25 -4.67
CA GLN A 40 19.77 32.85 -4.98
C GLN A 40 18.90 32.09 -3.97
N ALA A 41 18.99 32.47 -2.71
CA ALA A 41 18.17 31.88 -1.65
C ALA A 41 16.67 32.10 -1.93
N LEU A 42 16.28 33.31 -2.38
CA LEU A 42 14.89 33.63 -2.69
C LEU A 42 14.39 32.86 -3.96
N ILE A 43 15.25 32.72 -4.97
CA ILE A 43 14.95 31.90 -6.17
C ILE A 43 14.74 30.43 -5.76
N ALA A 44 15.66 29.90 -4.94
CA ALA A 44 15.59 28.51 -4.46
C ALA A 44 14.28 28.25 -3.70
N ASP A 45 13.90 29.16 -2.80
CA ASP A 45 12.65 29.09 -2.03
C ASP A 45 11.41 29.22 -2.93
N GLY A 46 11.50 30.05 -3.98
CA GLY A 46 10.44 30.18 -4.99
C GLY A 46 10.26 28.90 -5.82
N ILE A 47 11.36 28.29 -6.25
CA ILE A 47 11.37 27.02 -6.99
C ILE A 47 10.85 25.89 -6.09
N HIS A 48 11.24 25.85 -4.82
CA HIS A 48 10.72 24.88 -3.83
C HIS A 48 9.19 25.00 -3.72
N SER A 49 8.66 26.22 -3.52
CA SER A 49 7.21 26.44 -3.44
C SER A 49 6.47 26.06 -4.74
N LEU A 50 7.10 26.27 -5.89
CA LEU A 50 6.55 25.87 -7.19
C LEU A 50 6.58 24.32 -7.35
N ALA A 51 7.62 23.68 -6.85
CA ALA A 51 7.75 22.22 -6.88
C ALA A 51 6.67 21.53 -6.01
N ASP A 52 6.36 22.11 -4.84
CA ASP A 52 5.25 21.63 -3.99
C ASP A 52 3.92 21.71 -4.74
N LEU A 53 3.68 22.84 -5.41
CA LEU A 53 2.46 23.06 -6.19
C LEU A 53 2.38 22.08 -7.39
N ALA A 54 3.52 21.84 -8.06
CA ALA A 54 3.60 20.87 -9.17
C ALA A 54 3.37 19.43 -8.67
N SER A 55 3.87 19.13 -7.47
CA SER A 55 3.63 17.86 -6.76
C SER A 55 2.13 17.63 -6.55
N ASP A 56 1.46 18.60 -5.95
CA ASP A 56 0.01 18.54 -5.71
C ASP A 56 -0.77 18.37 -7.02
N GLY A 57 -0.39 19.13 -8.05
CA GLY A 57 -1.00 19.06 -9.39
C GLY A 57 -0.80 17.69 -10.05
N MET A 58 0.40 17.12 -9.92
CA MET A 58 0.73 15.81 -10.49
C MET A 58 -0.03 14.69 -9.78
N VAL A 59 -0.14 14.75 -8.45
CA VAL A 59 -0.94 13.80 -7.67
C VAL A 59 -2.42 13.87 -8.11
N LEU A 60 -2.98 15.06 -8.27
CA LEU A 60 -4.37 15.23 -8.72
C LEU A 60 -4.61 14.68 -10.14
N LEU A 61 -3.67 14.86 -11.06
CA LEU A 61 -3.75 14.34 -12.42
C LEU A 61 -3.59 12.81 -12.45
N ALA A 62 -2.62 12.30 -11.69
CA ALA A 62 -2.35 10.87 -11.60
C ALA A 62 -3.52 10.13 -10.92
N SER A 63 -4.09 10.70 -9.85
CA SER A 63 -5.21 10.09 -9.12
C SER A 63 -6.49 10.00 -9.96
N LYS A 64 -6.63 10.86 -10.97
CA LYS A 64 -7.74 10.75 -11.92
C LYS A 64 -7.63 9.47 -12.79
N HIS A 65 -6.44 9.14 -13.27
CA HIS A 65 -6.16 7.90 -14.02
C HIS A 65 -6.09 6.69 -13.09
N ALA A 66 -5.45 6.86 -11.93
CA ALA A 66 -5.32 5.82 -10.91
C ALA A 66 -6.69 5.33 -10.40
N GLY A 67 -7.70 6.21 -10.44
CA GLY A 67 -9.08 5.88 -10.05
C GLY A 67 -9.90 5.15 -11.11
N GLU A 68 -9.32 4.82 -12.26
CA GLU A 68 -10.00 4.00 -13.27
C GLU A 68 -10.04 2.54 -12.81
N ASP A 69 -11.19 1.91 -13.01
CA ASP A 69 -11.42 0.51 -12.62
C ASP A 69 -10.49 -0.44 -13.40
N ALA A 70 -10.38 -1.67 -12.93
CA ALA A 70 -9.66 -2.74 -13.60
C ALA A 70 -10.23 -2.98 -15.01
N ASP A 71 -9.35 -3.23 -15.99
CA ASP A 71 -9.70 -3.52 -17.38
C ASP A 71 -8.90 -4.75 -17.89
N GLU A 72 -9.03 -5.07 -19.18
CA GLU A 72 -8.36 -6.24 -19.78
C GLU A 72 -6.82 -6.12 -19.75
N ASP A 73 -6.29 -4.91 -19.88
CA ASP A 73 -4.84 -4.65 -19.88
C ASP A 73 -4.28 -4.48 -18.44
N HIS A 74 -5.12 -4.03 -17.51
CA HIS A 74 -4.75 -3.76 -16.11
C HIS A 74 -5.73 -4.46 -15.15
N PRO A 75 -5.63 -5.80 -14.97
CA PRO A 75 -6.59 -6.57 -14.15
C PRO A 75 -6.63 -6.18 -12.66
N TYR A 76 -5.60 -5.53 -12.15
CA TYR A 76 -5.55 -5.02 -10.76
C TYR A 76 -5.92 -3.54 -10.67
N GLY A 77 -6.34 -2.91 -11.78
CA GLY A 77 -6.65 -1.48 -11.83
C GLY A 77 -5.43 -0.61 -12.12
N HIS A 78 -5.62 0.69 -12.05
CA HIS A 78 -4.65 1.69 -12.52
C HIS A 78 -3.92 2.43 -11.39
N ALA A 79 -4.09 2.03 -10.13
CA ALA A 79 -3.59 2.77 -8.96
C ALA A 79 -2.06 3.00 -8.99
N ARG A 80 -1.28 2.08 -9.59
CA ARG A 80 0.19 2.21 -9.71
C ARG A 80 0.65 3.38 -10.61
N TYR A 81 -0.22 3.97 -11.44
CA TYR A 81 0.11 5.19 -12.19
C TYR A 81 0.41 6.37 -11.27
N GLU A 82 -0.30 6.47 -10.14
CA GLU A 82 -0.02 7.49 -9.11
C GLU A 82 1.39 7.30 -8.51
N THR A 83 1.74 6.07 -8.20
CA THR A 83 3.06 5.72 -7.64
C THR A 83 4.18 6.05 -8.65
N LEU A 84 3.97 5.69 -9.93
CA LEU A 84 4.93 5.98 -11.01
C LEU A 84 5.11 7.50 -11.21
N ALA A 85 4.03 8.27 -11.19
CA ALA A 85 4.08 9.73 -11.29
C ALA A 85 4.87 10.33 -10.12
N THR A 86 4.67 9.80 -8.90
CA THR A 86 5.39 10.24 -7.70
C THR A 86 6.91 9.95 -7.80
N VAL A 87 7.30 8.81 -8.35
CA VAL A 87 8.72 8.49 -8.64
C VAL A 87 9.31 9.54 -9.60
N ALA A 88 8.61 9.81 -10.71
CA ALA A 88 9.07 10.78 -11.72
C ALA A 88 9.23 12.18 -11.10
N LEU A 89 8.27 12.58 -10.27
CA LEU A 89 8.33 13.86 -9.53
C LEU A 89 9.54 13.90 -8.59
N GLY A 90 9.78 12.83 -7.83
CA GLY A 90 10.92 12.74 -6.91
C GLY A 90 12.26 12.95 -7.65
N PHE A 91 12.43 12.31 -8.80
CA PHE A 91 13.64 12.52 -9.63
C PHE A 91 13.72 13.94 -10.18
N LEU A 92 12.60 14.54 -10.58
CA LEU A 92 12.55 15.93 -11.03
C LEU A 92 13.03 16.88 -9.91
N LEU A 93 12.53 16.68 -8.68
CA LEU A 93 12.92 17.50 -7.52
C LEU A 93 14.42 17.35 -7.22
N ILE A 94 14.99 16.15 -7.30
CA ILE A 94 16.42 15.92 -7.14
C ILE A 94 17.21 16.69 -8.22
N GLY A 95 16.78 16.63 -9.47
CA GLY A 95 17.40 17.36 -10.57
C GLY A 95 17.39 18.88 -10.34
N VAL A 96 16.25 19.42 -9.91
CA VAL A 96 16.08 20.84 -9.57
C VAL A 96 17.04 21.21 -8.41
N ALA A 97 17.08 20.41 -7.35
CA ALA A 97 17.96 20.64 -6.20
C ALA A 97 19.43 20.67 -6.58
N VAL A 98 19.86 19.75 -7.45
CA VAL A 98 21.23 19.71 -7.99
C VAL A 98 21.53 20.99 -8.79
N GLY A 99 20.59 21.45 -9.62
CA GLY A 99 20.72 22.69 -10.37
C GLY A 99 20.90 23.92 -9.45
N ILE A 100 20.05 24.04 -8.44
CA ILE A 100 20.12 25.13 -7.43
C ILE A 100 21.48 25.09 -6.69
N ALA A 101 21.87 23.91 -6.22
CA ALA A 101 23.12 23.72 -5.46
C ALA A 101 24.34 24.08 -6.34
N TYR A 102 24.35 23.64 -7.60
CA TYR A 102 25.40 23.96 -8.55
C TYR A 102 25.54 25.47 -8.76
N ASP A 103 24.42 26.15 -9.04
CA ASP A 103 24.40 27.60 -9.25
C ASP A 103 24.91 28.38 -7.99
N ALA A 104 24.46 27.96 -6.81
CA ALA A 104 24.86 28.56 -5.52
C ALA A 104 26.36 28.34 -5.26
N ILE A 105 26.91 27.13 -5.55
CA ILE A 105 28.34 26.84 -5.39
C ILE A 105 29.19 27.71 -6.36
N MET A 106 28.78 27.80 -7.62
CA MET A 106 29.49 28.63 -8.61
C MET A 106 29.54 30.10 -8.17
N ARG A 107 28.43 30.62 -7.64
CA ARG A 107 28.37 31.96 -7.09
C ARG A 107 29.29 32.12 -5.87
N LEU A 108 29.34 31.12 -5.00
CA LEU A 108 30.20 31.10 -3.83
C LEU A 108 31.69 31.18 -4.25
N GLU A 109 32.08 30.47 -5.30
CA GLU A 109 33.44 30.51 -5.86
C GLU A 109 33.77 31.87 -6.45
N MET A 110 32.85 32.48 -7.23
CA MET A 110 33.02 33.82 -7.80
C MET A 110 33.23 34.86 -6.68
N LEU A 111 32.40 34.80 -5.63
CA LEU A 111 32.51 35.73 -4.47
C LEU A 111 33.81 35.59 -3.69
N ARG A 112 34.46 34.41 -3.74
CA ARG A 112 35.78 34.19 -3.11
C ARG A 112 36.93 34.74 -3.94
N LEU A 113 36.76 34.77 -5.27
CA LEU A 113 37.83 35.17 -6.19
C LEU A 113 37.84 36.67 -6.47
N GLU A 114 36.71 37.35 -6.32
CA GLU A 114 36.61 38.80 -6.50
C GLU A 114 37.03 39.53 -5.20
N ASP A 115 37.89 40.57 -5.34
CA ASP A 115 38.20 41.48 -4.23
C ASP A 115 36.90 42.11 -3.70
N ALA A 116 36.69 42.08 -2.42
CA ALA A 116 35.44 42.38 -1.71
C ALA A 116 34.89 43.82 -1.89
N GLY A 117 35.39 44.55 -2.89
CA GLY A 117 35.07 45.97 -3.05
C GLY A 117 33.79 46.35 -3.79
N GLU A 118 33.19 45.44 -4.57
CA GLU A 118 32.01 45.75 -5.42
C GLU A 118 30.92 44.63 -5.45
N ILE A 119 30.80 43.85 -4.39
CA ILE A 119 29.76 42.83 -4.35
C ILE A 119 28.42 43.51 -4.06
N VAL A 120 27.56 43.59 -5.09
CA VAL A 120 26.20 44.09 -4.91
C VAL A 120 25.40 42.95 -4.24
N GLY A 121 25.06 43.11 -3.00
CA GLY A 121 24.21 42.20 -2.25
C GLY A 121 22.78 42.20 -2.79
N PRO A 122 21.96 41.22 -2.40
CA PRO A 122 20.56 41.17 -2.82
C PRO A 122 19.83 42.47 -2.52
N ALA A 123 18.96 42.90 -3.43
CA ALA A 123 18.18 44.15 -3.27
C ALA A 123 17.26 44.08 -2.03
N LEU A 124 17.08 45.18 -1.33
CA LEU A 124 16.30 45.25 -0.06
C LEU A 124 14.87 44.67 -0.20
N TYR A 125 14.25 44.85 -1.34
CA TYR A 125 12.90 44.31 -1.55
C TYR A 125 12.85 42.76 -1.51
N THR A 126 13.96 42.04 -1.74
CA THR A 126 13.99 40.56 -1.61
C THR A 126 13.74 40.15 -0.15
N LEU A 127 14.27 40.95 0.79
CA LEU A 127 14.01 40.75 2.21
C LEU A 127 12.52 40.94 2.54
N VAL A 128 11.90 41.99 1.94
CA VAL A 128 10.45 42.25 2.09
C VAL A 128 9.63 41.08 1.55
N ILE A 129 10.01 40.51 0.39
CA ILE A 129 9.34 39.36 -0.21
C ILE A 129 9.46 38.15 0.74
N ALA A 130 10.64 37.91 1.32
CA ALA A 130 10.84 36.80 2.27
C ALA A 130 9.95 36.98 3.52
N VAL A 131 9.83 38.17 4.05
CA VAL A 131 8.94 38.48 5.18
C VAL A 131 7.48 38.23 4.81
N ILE A 132 7.03 38.72 3.65
CA ILE A 132 5.66 38.47 3.14
C ILE A 132 5.41 36.96 3.03
N SER A 133 6.39 36.20 2.52
CA SER A 133 6.28 34.73 2.39
C SER A 133 6.08 34.10 3.76
N ILE A 134 6.91 34.43 4.76
CA ILE A 134 6.82 33.89 6.12
C ILE A 134 5.42 34.11 6.69
N PHE A 135 4.95 35.37 6.65
CA PHE A 135 3.64 35.72 7.22
C PHE A 135 2.49 35.06 6.45
N SER A 136 2.59 34.98 5.13
CA SER A 136 1.55 34.33 4.31
C SER A 136 1.46 32.82 4.60
N LYS A 137 2.60 32.14 4.72
CA LYS A 137 2.65 30.71 5.05
C LYS A 137 2.15 30.43 6.48
N GLU A 138 2.53 31.29 7.45
CA GLU A 138 2.04 31.16 8.83
C GLU A 138 0.53 31.44 8.91
N ALA A 139 0.02 32.42 8.14
CA ALA A 139 -1.41 32.69 8.05
C ALA A 139 -2.17 31.49 7.43
N LEU A 140 -1.60 30.87 6.38
CA LEU A 140 -2.15 29.65 5.78
C LEU A 140 -2.17 28.51 6.81
N TYR A 141 -1.09 28.33 7.58
CA TYR A 141 -1.02 27.34 8.66
C TYR A 141 -2.22 27.50 9.61
N HIS A 142 -2.40 28.71 10.14
CA HIS A 142 -3.48 28.97 11.10
C HIS A 142 -4.89 28.80 10.48
N ALA A 143 -5.08 29.25 9.22
CA ALA A 143 -6.36 29.12 8.52
C ALA A 143 -6.68 27.64 8.25
N THR A 144 -5.72 26.88 7.75
CA THR A 144 -5.88 25.45 7.44
C THR A 144 -6.09 24.66 8.73
N ARG A 145 -5.31 24.95 9.78
CA ARG A 145 -5.44 24.31 11.09
C ARG A 145 -6.82 24.54 11.70
N ALA A 146 -7.37 25.76 11.63
CA ALA A 146 -8.69 26.08 12.14
C ALA A 146 -9.80 25.26 11.42
N VAL A 147 -9.67 25.08 10.09
CA VAL A 147 -10.59 24.25 9.33
C VAL A 147 -10.40 22.76 9.69
N ALA A 148 -9.15 22.30 9.79
CA ALA A 148 -8.80 20.91 10.18
C ALA A 148 -9.45 20.54 11.52
N ASP A 149 -9.30 21.41 12.52
CA ASP A 149 -9.90 21.21 13.87
C ASP A 149 -11.44 21.20 13.81
N LYS A 150 -12.02 22.12 13.01
CA LYS A 150 -13.48 22.25 12.84
C LYS A 150 -14.12 20.99 12.23
N ILE A 151 -13.46 20.38 11.22
CA ILE A 151 -14.00 19.19 10.53
C ILE A 151 -13.33 17.87 10.99
N ARG A 152 -12.38 17.96 11.93
CA ARG A 152 -11.60 16.82 12.46
C ARG A 152 -10.93 16.03 11.32
N SER A 153 -10.20 16.72 10.46
CA SER A 153 -9.52 16.12 9.30
C SER A 153 -8.01 15.99 9.55
N PRO A 154 -7.49 14.78 9.75
CA PRO A 154 -6.03 14.56 9.86
C PRO A 154 -5.27 15.01 8.59
N LEU A 155 -5.88 14.86 7.42
CA LEU A 155 -5.30 15.29 6.14
C LEU A 155 -5.06 16.81 6.12
N LEU A 156 -6.05 17.61 6.51
CA LEU A 156 -5.89 19.08 6.60
C LEU A 156 -4.94 19.49 7.71
N GLU A 157 -4.88 18.73 8.80
CA GLU A 157 -3.89 18.95 9.86
C GLU A 157 -2.47 18.76 9.33
N ALA A 158 -2.23 17.67 8.60
CA ALA A 158 -0.92 17.41 7.95
C ALA A 158 -0.58 18.54 6.96
N ASN A 159 -1.54 18.97 6.14
CA ASN A 159 -1.37 20.09 5.19
C ASN A 159 -1.05 21.41 5.92
N ALA A 160 -1.68 21.68 7.06
CA ALA A 160 -1.35 22.84 7.87
C ALA A 160 0.12 22.78 8.33
N TRP A 161 0.57 21.66 8.88
CA TRP A 161 1.98 21.49 9.28
C TRP A 161 2.95 21.64 8.10
N HIS A 162 2.57 21.23 6.89
CA HIS A 162 3.35 21.45 5.68
C HIS A 162 3.55 22.96 5.43
N HIS A 163 2.48 23.77 5.46
CA HIS A 163 2.58 25.23 5.32
C HIS A 163 3.52 25.86 6.37
N ARG A 164 3.52 25.33 7.59
CA ARG A 164 4.42 25.80 8.65
C ARG A 164 5.88 25.41 8.37
N SER A 165 6.11 24.24 7.82
CA SER A 165 7.46 23.82 7.38
C SER A 165 8.00 24.76 6.29
N ASP A 166 7.15 25.18 5.34
CA ASP A 166 7.51 26.15 4.30
C ASP A 166 7.83 27.53 4.89
N ALA A 167 7.12 27.95 5.93
CA ALA A 167 7.45 29.20 6.64
C ALA A 167 8.86 29.12 7.24
N ILE A 168 9.24 27.95 7.79
CA ILE A 168 10.59 27.73 8.35
C ILE A 168 11.65 27.82 7.23
N SER A 169 11.41 27.24 6.05
CA SER A 169 12.34 27.35 4.91
C SER A 169 12.52 28.83 4.50
N SER A 170 11.42 29.59 4.44
CA SER A 170 11.47 31.07 4.14
C SER A 170 12.21 31.86 5.23
N ILE A 171 12.22 31.39 6.50
CA ILE A 171 13.03 32.02 7.57
C ILE A 171 14.53 31.81 7.27
N VAL A 172 14.95 30.65 6.82
CA VAL A 172 16.35 30.37 6.42
C VAL A 172 16.77 31.36 5.32
N VAL A 173 15.91 31.56 4.31
CA VAL A 173 16.12 32.51 3.22
C VAL A 173 16.23 33.95 3.74
N PHE A 174 15.30 34.36 4.59
CA PHE A 174 15.29 35.68 5.22
C PHE A 174 16.60 35.94 5.96
N VAL A 175 17.08 35.00 6.76
CA VAL A 175 18.33 35.10 7.51
C VAL A 175 19.54 35.20 6.55
N GLY A 176 19.55 34.35 5.48
CA GLY A 176 20.61 34.39 4.46
C GLY A 176 20.70 35.73 3.78
N ILE A 177 19.58 36.26 3.27
CA ILE A 177 19.50 37.57 2.63
C ILE A 177 19.89 38.69 3.65
N GLY A 178 19.30 38.64 4.85
CA GLY A 178 19.54 39.64 5.90
C GLY A 178 21.04 39.76 6.27
N ALA A 179 21.71 38.61 6.35
CA ALA A 179 23.14 38.58 6.70
C ALA A 179 24.02 39.31 5.68
N THR A 180 23.60 39.41 4.41
CA THR A 180 24.35 40.17 3.39
C THR A 180 24.46 41.65 3.75
N TYR A 181 23.43 42.21 4.38
CA TYR A 181 23.42 43.62 4.83
C TYR A 181 24.34 43.86 6.03
N PHE A 182 24.75 42.79 6.71
CA PHE A 182 25.74 42.90 7.82
C PHE A 182 27.16 42.56 7.35
N GLY A 183 27.40 42.51 6.04
CA GLY A 183 28.72 42.28 5.48
C GLY A 183 29.08 40.80 5.25
N TYR A 184 28.08 39.92 5.19
CA TYR A 184 28.27 38.48 4.94
C TYR A 184 27.59 38.04 3.63
N PRO A 185 28.06 38.51 2.45
CA PRO A 185 27.37 38.25 1.17
C PRO A 185 27.31 36.74 0.79
N LEU A 186 28.22 35.96 1.36
CA LEU A 186 28.23 34.47 1.12
C LEU A 186 27.01 33.76 1.71
N LEU A 187 26.34 34.37 2.69
CA LEU A 187 25.25 33.65 3.41
C LEU A 187 23.97 33.50 2.59
N ASP A 188 23.73 34.33 1.57
CA ASP A 188 22.64 34.11 0.61
C ASP A 188 22.87 32.79 -0.21
N ALA A 189 24.09 32.60 -0.70
CA ALA A 189 24.44 31.37 -1.41
C ALA A 189 24.41 30.15 -0.48
N VAL A 190 24.83 30.29 0.78
CA VAL A 190 24.73 29.20 1.78
C VAL A 190 23.26 28.86 2.05
N ALA A 191 22.39 29.87 2.19
CA ALA A 191 20.95 29.64 2.38
C ALA A 191 20.34 28.92 1.17
N ALA A 192 20.75 29.29 -0.06
CA ALA A 192 20.30 28.59 -1.28
C ALA A 192 20.71 27.09 -1.26
N ILE A 193 21.93 26.78 -0.82
CA ILE A 193 22.41 25.40 -0.67
C ILE A 193 21.57 24.65 0.37
N LEU A 194 21.24 25.27 1.50
CA LEU A 194 20.40 24.65 2.52
C LEU A 194 19.00 24.33 1.98
N VAL A 195 18.39 25.27 1.24
CA VAL A 195 17.08 25.04 0.58
C VAL A 195 17.22 23.90 -0.44
N ALA A 196 18.27 23.89 -1.26
CA ALA A 196 18.52 22.82 -2.22
C ALA A 196 18.61 21.45 -1.53
N LEU A 197 19.29 21.35 -0.39
CA LEU A 197 19.38 20.11 0.40
C LEU A 197 18.01 19.68 0.94
N MET A 198 17.16 20.62 1.34
CA MET A 198 15.79 20.33 1.78
C MET A 198 14.97 19.78 0.61
N VAL A 199 15.05 20.39 -0.56
CA VAL A 199 14.33 19.92 -1.77
C VAL A 199 14.85 18.52 -2.20
N ALA A 200 16.17 18.32 -2.17
CA ALA A 200 16.79 17.03 -2.48
C ALA A 200 16.29 15.92 -1.53
N LYS A 201 16.22 16.24 -0.24
CA LYS A 201 15.70 15.30 0.78
C LYS A 201 14.25 14.91 0.47
N ILE A 202 13.38 15.88 0.17
CA ILE A 202 11.98 15.64 -0.19
C ILE A 202 11.92 14.72 -1.43
N GLY A 203 12.67 15.03 -2.48
CA GLY A 203 12.72 14.21 -3.69
C GLY A 203 13.20 12.78 -3.45
N LEU A 204 14.22 12.61 -2.58
CA LEU A 204 14.73 11.29 -2.18
C LEU A 204 13.70 10.50 -1.38
N ASP A 205 13.04 11.13 -0.42
CA ASP A 205 12.02 10.48 0.44
C ASP A 205 10.83 10.03 -0.42
N LEU A 206 10.34 10.87 -1.33
CA LEU A 206 9.26 10.54 -2.27
C LEU A 206 9.66 9.37 -3.19
N SER A 207 10.85 9.47 -3.81
CA SER A 207 11.35 8.42 -4.72
C SER A 207 11.51 7.09 -3.99
N ARG A 208 12.09 7.12 -2.78
CA ARG A 208 12.32 5.92 -1.97
C ARG A 208 11.00 5.25 -1.59
N GLN A 209 10.04 6.02 -1.08
CA GLN A 209 8.73 5.51 -0.67
C GLN A 209 7.99 4.88 -1.86
N SER A 210 7.95 5.57 -2.99
CA SER A 210 7.26 5.10 -4.19
C SER A 210 7.94 3.88 -4.82
N VAL A 211 9.28 3.84 -4.83
CA VAL A 211 10.01 2.66 -5.30
C VAL A 211 9.71 1.44 -4.39
N GLN A 212 9.68 1.64 -3.06
CA GLN A 212 9.33 0.57 -2.12
C GLN A 212 7.94 0.01 -2.42
N GLU A 213 6.97 0.88 -2.71
CA GLU A 213 5.62 0.47 -3.11
C GLU A 213 5.63 -0.33 -4.42
N LEU A 214 6.39 0.13 -5.43
CA LEU A 214 6.49 -0.59 -6.73
C LEU A 214 7.13 -1.98 -6.60
N VAL A 215 7.96 -2.21 -5.58
CA VAL A 215 8.57 -3.52 -5.30
C VAL A 215 7.81 -4.30 -4.21
N ASP A 216 6.53 -3.99 -4.04
CA ASP A 216 5.59 -4.74 -3.20
C ASP A 216 5.98 -4.80 -1.72
N THR A 217 6.45 -3.68 -1.15
CA THR A 217 6.72 -3.59 0.29
C THR A 217 5.41 -3.77 1.08
N ALA A 218 5.48 -4.57 2.15
CA ALA A 218 4.36 -4.90 3.02
C ALA A 218 3.79 -3.65 3.74
N LEU A 219 2.56 -3.76 4.20
CA LEU A 219 1.93 -2.78 5.10
C LEU A 219 2.71 -2.66 6.41
N ALA A 220 2.45 -1.61 7.18
CA ALA A 220 3.08 -1.41 8.49
C ALA A 220 2.84 -2.64 9.40
N PRO A 221 3.85 -3.08 10.15
CA PRO A 221 3.72 -4.28 11.01
C PRO A 221 2.49 -4.25 11.91
N GLU A 222 2.14 -3.08 12.44
CA GLU A 222 0.99 -2.89 13.33
C GLU A 222 -0.33 -3.21 12.61
N ILE A 223 -0.45 -2.86 11.34
CA ILE A 223 -1.64 -3.14 10.50
C ILE A 223 -1.67 -4.64 10.18
N VAL A 224 -0.54 -5.21 9.81
CA VAL A 224 -0.41 -6.66 9.52
C VAL A 224 -0.84 -7.49 10.74
N ASP A 225 -0.39 -7.10 11.94
CA ASP A 225 -0.77 -7.79 13.19
C ASP A 225 -2.28 -7.67 13.48
N GLN A 226 -2.88 -6.50 13.20
CA GLN A 226 -4.33 -6.31 13.37
C GLN A 226 -5.12 -7.15 12.37
N ILE A 227 -4.67 -7.24 11.12
CA ILE A 227 -5.29 -8.11 10.09
C ILE A 227 -5.26 -9.57 10.57
N LYS A 228 -4.09 -10.03 11.02
CA LYS A 228 -3.91 -11.39 11.57
C LYS A 228 -4.90 -11.67 12.71
N GLN A 229 -5.01 -10.74 13.66
CA GLN A 229 -5.95 -10.89 14.79
C GLN A 229 -7.40 -10.98 14.30
N THR A 230 -7.79 -10.11 13.34
CA THR A 230 -9.13 -10.10 12.77
C THR A 230 -9.50 -11.44 12.15
N ILE A 231 -8.57 -12.04 11.41
CA ILE A 231 -8.78 -13.33 10.74
C ILE A 231 -8.91 -14.45 11.80
N LEU A 232 -8.06 -14.44 12.83
CA LEU A 232 -8.05 -15.45 13.88
C LEU A 232 -9.24 -15.33 14.86
N GLU A 233 -10.00 -14.25 14.82
CA GLU A 233 -11.26 -14.08 15.57
C GLU A 233 -12.42 -14.88 14.95
N ILE A 234 -12.26 -15.42 13.75
CA ILE A 234 -13.29 -16.24 13.07
C ILE A 234 -13.14 -17.69 13.55
N ASP A 235 -14.17 -18.22 14.19
CA ASP A 235 -14.16 -19.52 14.89
C ASP A 235 -13.73 -20.70 14.01
N GLU A 236 -14.04 -20.66 12.70
CA GLU A 236 -13.73 -21.73 11.74
C GLU A 236 -12.29 -21.72 11.28
N VAL A 237 -11.56 -20.60 11.50
CA VAL A 237 -10.13 -20.47 11.15
C VAL A 237 -9.29 -21.04 12.30
N ARG A 238 -8.62 -22.15 12.05
CA ARG A 238 -7.77 -22.83 13.04
C ARG A 238 -6.40 -22.18 13.19
N GLU A 239 -5.81 -21.83 12.05
CA GLU A 239 -4.48 -21.25 11.97
C GLU A 239 -4.36 -20.35 10.75
N LEU A 240 -3.42 -19.42 10.81
CA LEU A 240 -3.02 -18.58 9.68
C LEU A 240 -1.51 -18.72 9.56
N HIS A 241 -1.02 -19.37 8.50
CA HIS A 241 0.41 -19.64 8.34
C HIS A 241 1.08 -18.77 7.27
N LEU A 242 0.33 -18.11 6.40
CA LEU A 242 0.89 -17.12 5.49
C LEU A 242 0.00 -15.87 5.45
N LEU A 243 0.62 -14.70 5.57
CA LEU A 243 -0.04 -13.42 5.32
C LEU A 243 0.95 -12.54 4.56
N ARG A 244 0.61 -12.15 3.35
CA ARG A 244 1.35 -11.20 2.53
C ARG A 244 0.45 -10.01 2.25
N SER A 245 1.04 -8.82 2.29
CA SER A 245 0.32 -7.59 1.97
C SER A 245 1.20 -6.71 1.10
N ARG A 246 0.59 -5.84 0.30
CA ARG A 246 1.30 -4.85 -0.53
C ARG A 246 0.43 -3.64 -0.77
N ARG A 247 1.05 -2.47 -0.89
CA ARG A 247 0.36 -1.24 -1.29
C ARG A 247 0.25 -1.16 -2.81
N MET A 248 -0.81 -0.49 -3.25
CA MET A 248 -1.05 -0.18 -4.66
C MET A 248 -1.77 1.17 -4.74
N GLY A 249 -0.97 2.25 -4.72
CA GLY A 249 -1.50 3.61 -4.60
C GLY A 249 -2.13 3.83 -3.22
N HIS A 250 -3.38 4.26 -3.22
CA HIS A 250 -4.15 4.48 -1.99
C HIS A 250 -4.78 3.18 -1.44
N ASN A 251 -4.70 2.08 -2.18
CA ASN A 251 -5.27 0.78 -1.85
C ASN A 251 -4.21 -0.18 -1.33
N ALA A 252 -4.66 -1.28 -0.70
CA ALA A 252 -3.80 -2.39 -0.30
C ALA A 252 -4.44 -3.72 -0.70
N LEU A 253 -3.59 -4.67 -1.06
CA LEU A 253 -3.97 -6.05 -1.40
C LEU A 253 -3.38 -6.97 -0.34
N VAL A 254 -4.15 -7.99 0.03
CA VAL A 254 -3.74 -8.96 1.07
C VAL A 254 -3.97 -10.38 0.55
N ASP A 255 -2.93 -11.21 0.65
CA ASP A 255 -3.01 -12.65 0.37
C ASP A 255 -2.85 -13.39 1.69
N VAL A 256 -3.78 -14.30 2.00
CA VAL A 256 -3.72 -15.08 3.24
C VAL A 256 -3.94 -16.58 2.97
N HIS A 257 -3.24 -17.40 3.72
CA HIS A 257 -3.48 -18.86 3.79
C HIS A 257 -4.02 -19.17 5.18
N ILE A 258 -5.24 -19.72 5.21
CA ILE A 258 -5.90 -20.10 6.45
C ILE A 258 -6.08 -21.61 6.49
N GLN A 259 -5.86 -22.18 7.67
CA GLN A 259 -6.14 -23.59 7.90
C GLN A 259 -7.55 -23.76 8.46
N VAL A 260 -8.32 -24.67 7.85
CA VAL A 260 -9.67 -25.01 8.27
C VAL A 260 -9.78 -26.52 8.53
N SER A 261 -10.96 -27.00 8.97
CA SER A 261 -11.14 -28.42 9.16
C SER A 261 -11.12 -29.18 7.81
N PRO A 262 -10.34 -30.28 7.67
CA PRO A 262 -10.30 -31.04 6.43
C PRO A 262 -11.62 -31.79 6.11
N LYS A 263 -12.61 -31.74 7.01
CA LYS A 263 -13.91 -32.39 6.82
C LYS A 263 -14.99 -31.47 6.29
N LEU A 264 -14.66 -30.18 6.08
CA LEU A 264 -15.61 -29.23 5.53
C LEU A 264 -15.84 -29.51 4.04
N SER A 265 -17.04 -29.20 3.58
CA SER A 265 -17.32 -29.23 2.15
C SER A 265 -16.63 -28.01 1.46
N VAL A 266 -16.44 -28.10 0.15
CA VAL A 266 -15.90 -26.99 -0.64
C VAL A 266 -16.76 -25.72 -0.45
N SER A 267 -18.08 -25.87 -0.36
CA SER A 267 -18.99 -24.72 -0.18
C SER A 267 -18.88 -24.09 1.21
N GLU A 268 -18.62 -24.87 2.25
CA GLU A 268 -18.34 -24.32 3.60
C GLU A 268 -16.99 -23.59 3.60
N GLY A 269 -15.96 -24.18 3.01
CA GLY A 269 -14.65 -23.53 2.87
C GLY A 269 -14.77 -22.20 2.12
N HIS A 270 -15.48 -22.18 1.00
CA HIS A 270 -15.73 -20.96 0.24
C HIS A 270 -16.45 -19.90 1.08
N HIS A 271 -17.45 -20.27 1.85
CA HIS A 271 -18.16 -19.33 2.73
C HIS A 271 -17.26 -18.75 3.83
N ILE A 272 -16.34 -19.57 4.36
CA ILE A 272 -15.34 -19.10 5.33
C ILE A 272 -14.41 -18.06 4.66
N SER A 273 -13.94 -18.32 3.42
CA SER A 273 -13.09 -17.36 2.72
C SER A 273 -13.80 -16.02 2.47
N GLU A 274 -15.08 -16.04 2.08
CA GLU A 274 -15.89 -14.82 1.93
C GLU A 274 -16.05 -14.07 3.26
N SER A 275 -16.18 -14.82 4.37
CA SER A 275 -16.31 -14.23 5.71
C SER A 275 -15.01 -13.55 6.16
N VAL A 276 -13.87 -14.16 5.87
CA VAL A 276 -12.53 -13.58 6.13
C VAL A 276 -12.34 -12.31 5.29
N GLU A 277 -12.57 -12.39 3.99
CA GLU A 277 -12.47 -11.24 3.07
C GLU A 277 -13.32 -10.08 3.58
N LYS A 278 -14.59 -10.34 3.86
CA LYS A 278 -15.53 -9.31 4.35
C LYS A 278 -15.07 -8.69 5.66
N ALA A 279 -14.64 -9.50 6.63
CA ALA A 279 -14.21 -9.01 7.95
C ALA A 279 -13.00 -8.07 7.83
N VAL A 280 -12.05 -8.40 6.95
CA VAL A 280 -10.85 -7.58 6.72
C VAL A 280 -11.23 -6.28 5.99
N ILE A 281 -11.99 -6.36 4.90
CA ILE A 281 -12.37 -5.17 4.10
C ILE A 281 -13.24 -4.19 4.95
N GLU A 282 -14.16 -4.70 5.77
CA GLU A 282 -15.00 -3.85 6.61
C GLU A 282 -14.23 -3.14 7.73
N LYS A 283 -13.13 -3.72 8.19
CA LYS A 283 -12.34 -3.19 9.31
C LYS A 283 -11.22 -2.24 8.86
N PHE A 284 -10.70 -2.40 7.65
CA PHE A 284 -9.53 -1.65 7.16
C PHE A 284 -9.88 -0.92 5.85
N ASP A 285 -10.17 0.37 5.92
CA ASP A 285 -10.61 1.22 4.80
C ASP A 285 -9.61 1.23 3.61
N GLU A 286 -8.33 0.95 3.87
CA GLU A 286 -7.28 0.94 2.84
C GLU A 286 -7.18 -0.41 2.09
N ILE A 287 -7.85 -1.47 2.57
CA ILE A 287 -7.79 -2.80 1.94
C ILE A 287 -9.03 -3.00 1.06
N ASN A 288 -8.82 -3.20 -0.23
CA ASN A 288 -9.93 -3.42 -1.17
C ASN A 288 -9.98 -4.82 -1.76
N ASP A 289 -8.96 -5.64 -1.57
CA ASP A 289 -8.94 -7.00 -2.11
C ASP A 289 -8.20 -7.93 -1.16
N VAL A 290 -8.81 -9.07 -0.86
CA VAL A 290 -8.24 -10.10 0.02
C VAL A 290 -8.38 -11.46 -0.68
N THR A 291 -7.26 -12.04 -1.08
CA THR A 291 -7.25 -13.40 -1.64
C THR A 291 -7.04 -14.39 -0.49
N VAL A 292 -8.05 -15.25 -0.27
CA VAL A 292 -8.01 -16.25 0.80
C VAL A 292 -7.78 -17.65 0.19
N HIS A 293 -6.62 -18.22 0.48
CA HIS A 293 -6.31 -19.62 0.19
C HIS A 293 -6.72 -20.46 1.40
N ILE A 294 -7.42 -21.57 1.14
CA ILE A 294 -7.94 -22.46 2.18
C ILE A 294 -7.13 -23.75 2.19
N ASP A 295 -6.51 -24.06 3.31
CA ASP A 295 -5.72 -25.26 3.49
C ASP A 295 -6.40 -26.23 4.48
N PRO A 296 -6.55 -27.50 4.11
CA PRO A 296 -7.11 -28.52 5.02
C PRO A 296 -6.12 -28.98 6.08
N GLU A 297 -4.83 -28.66 5.91
CA GLU A 297 -3.73 -29.00 6.83
C GLU A 297 -2.61 -27.98 6.68
N ASP A 298 -1.63 -28.01 7.56
CA ASP A 298 -0.41 -27.19 7.47
C ASP A 298 0.50 -27.79 6.37
N ASP A 299 0.44 -27.23 5.18
CA ASP A 299 1.18 -27.70 4.00
C ASP A 299 2.69 -27.41 4.05
N GLU A 300 3.17 -26.65 5.05
CA GLU A 300 4.61 -26.47 5.33
C GLU A 300 5.15 -27.65 6.16
N ALA A 301 4.32 -28.24 7.01
CA ALA A 301 4.70 -29.34 7.91
C ALA A 301 4.29 -30.72 7.37
N ALA A 302 3.15 -30.83 6.69
CA ALA A 302 2.62 -32.11 6.18
C ALA A 302 3.38 -32.59 4.94
N ALA A 303 3.35 -33.91 4.69
CA ALA A 303 3.91 -34.49 3.46
C ALA A 303 3.09 -34.08 2.24
N SER A 304 3.79 -33.72 1.16
CA SER A 304 3.16 -33.19 -0.05
C SER A 304 2.23 -34.20 -0.73
N CYS A 305 1.03 -33.75 -1.10
CA CYS A 305 0.06 -34.51 -1.88
C CYS A 305 0.16 -34.27 -3.41
N ARG A 306 1.13 -33.49 -3.90
CA ARG A 306 1.24 -33.07 -5.31
C ARG A 306 1.38 -34.21 -6.31
N ASP A 307 2.04 -35.30 -5.91
CA ASP A 307 2.31 -36.46 -6.79
C ASP A 307 1.25 -37.56 -6.69
N LEU A 308 0.18 -37.34 -5.90
CA LEU A 308 -0.91 -38.29 -5.75
C LEU A 308 -1.83 -38.25 -6.99
N PRO A 309 -2.44 -39.39 -7.36
CA PRO A 309 -3.34 -39.43 -8.52
C PRO A 309 -4.58 -38.57 -8.30
N LEU A 310 -5.05 -37.92 -9.35
CA LEU A 310 -6.29 -37.14 -9.32
C LEU A 310 -7.51 -38.08 -9.16
N ARG A 311 -8.63 -37.52 -8.71
CA ARG A 311 -9.90 -38.23 -8.46
C ARG A 311 -10.28 -39.21 -9.59
N SER A 312 -10.22 -38.79 -10.85
CA SER A 312 -10.63 -39.60 -11.99
C SER A 312 -9.77 -40.86 -12.13
N GLU A 313 -8.46 -40.73 -11.97
CA GLU A 313 -7.51 -41.87 -12.07
C GLU A 313 -7.66 -42.81 -10.89
N LEU A 314 -7.77 -42.25 -9.68
CA LEU A 314 -7.93 -43.04 -8.47
C LEU A 314 -9.27 -43.85 -8.50
N LEU A 315 -10.37 -43.21 -8.92
CA LEU A 315 -11.67 -43.87 -9.01
C LEU A 315 -11.66 -45.03 -10.02
N GLN A 316 -10.93 -44.93 -11.13
CA GLN A 316 -10.76 -46.05 -12.06
C GLN A 316 -10.09 -47.25 -11.37
N THR A 317 -9.04 -47.00 -10.60
CA THR A 317 -8.31 -48.01 -9.84
C THR A 317 -9.19 -48.63 -8.76
N LEU A 318 -9.88 -47.79 -7.96
CA LEU A 318 -10.80 -48.24 -6.91
C LEU A 318 -11.93 -49.09 -7.47
N ASN A 319 -12.58 -48.62 -8.54
CA ASN A 319 -13.68 -49.36 -9.18
C ASN A 319 -13.24 -50.72 -9.74
N HIS A 320 -12.01 -50.79 -10.27
CA HIS A 320 -11.44 -52.07 -10.71
C HIS A 320 -11.26 -53.03 -9.56
N GLU A 321 -10.77 -52.55 -8.40
CA GLU A 321 -10.60 -53.41 -7.22
C GLU A 321 -11.96 -53.83 -6.61
N TRP A 322 -12.88 -52.88 -6.46
CA TRP A 322 -14.21 -53.12 -5.88
C TRP A 322 -15.06 -54.06 -6.77
N ALA A 323 -14.86 -54.06 -8.09
CA ALA A 323 -15.57 -54.96 -9.02
C ALA A 323 -15.27 -56.43 -8.76
N LYS A 324 -14.20 -56.76 -8.04
CA LYS A 324 -13.85 -58.12 -7.64
C LYS A 324 -14.74 -58.65 -6.51
N HIS A 325 -15.52 -57.76 -5.86
CA HIS A 325 -16.40 -58.06 -4.74
C HIS A 325 -17.86 -57.82 -5.13
N ASP A 326 -18.72 -58.79 -4.98
CA ASP A 326 -20.13 -58.75 -5.44
C ASP A 326 -20.95 -57.60 -4.86
N ILE A 327 -20.62 -57.16 -3.64
CA ILE A 327 -21.35 -56.09 -2.95
C ILE A 327 -20.67 -54.74 -3.18
N LEU A 328 -19.33 -54.66 -3.06
CA LEU A 328 -18.59 -53.39 -3.16
C LEU A 328 -18.70 -52.70 -4.52
N LYS A 329 -18.94 -53.44 -5.59
CA LYS A 329 -19.21 -52.89 -6.93
C LYS A 329 -20.44 -51.96 -6.99
N ASN A 330 -21.26 -51.95 -5.94
CA ASN A 330 -22.49 -51.14 -5.85
C ASN A 330 -22.26 -49.85 -5.01
N ILE A 331 -21.02 -49.51 -4.65
CA ILE A 331 -20.68 -48.24 -4.01
C ILE A 331 -21.11 -47.12 -4.98
N ASP A 332 -21.85 -46.13 -4.46
CA ASP A 332 -22.46 -45.10 -5.30
C ASP A 332 -21.97 -43.67 -4.95
N ASP A 333 -21.24 -43.52 -3.84
CA ASP A 333 -20.70 -42.22 -3.43
C ASP A 333 -19.31 -42.40 -2.81
N VAL A 334 -18.38 -41.49 -3.16
CA VAL A 334 -16.99 -41.56 -2.71
C VAL A 334 -16.50 -40.15 -2.41
N THR A 335 -16.01 -39.94 -1.21
CA THR A 335 -15.28 -38.73 -0.80
C THR A 335 -13.80 -39.06 -0.63
N LEU A 336 -12.95 -38.24 -1.17
CA LEU A 336 -11.48 -38.39 -1.09
C LEU A 336 -10.89 -37.20 -0.33
N HIS A 337 -10.06 -37.48 0.67
CA HIS A 337 -9.31 -36.49 1.40
C HIS A 337 -7.82 -36.70 1.14
N TYR A 338 -7.15 -35.68 0.62
CA TYR A 338 -5.72 -35.66 0.32
C TYR A 338 -5.03 -34.99 1.49
N LEU A 339 -4.39 -35.77 2.36
CA LEU A 339 -3.81 -35.29 3.62
C LEU A 339 -2.51 -36.05 3.94
N ASP A 340 -1.48 -35.33 4.35
CA ASP A 340 -0.19 -35.87 4.78
C ASP A 340 0.40 -36.89 3.79
N GLY A 341 0.38 -36.55 2.50
CA GLY A 341 0.98 -37.36 1.43
C GLY A 341 0.20 -38.65 1.14
N ARG A 342 -1.05 -38.78 1.60
CA ARG A 342 -1.89 -39.96 1.43
C ARG A 342 -3.32 -39.57 1.10
N ILE A 343 -4.09 -40.56 0.60
CA ILE A 343 -5.50 -40.34 0.29
C ILE A 343 -6.33 -41.18 1.27
N SER A 344 -7.24 -40.53 2.00
CA SER A 344 -8.27 -41.21 2.79
C SER A 344 -9.53 -41.36 1.92
N VAL A 345 -10.10 -42.58 1.89
CA VAL A 345 -11.26 -42.90 1.07
C VAL A 345 -12.49 -43.15 1.96
N GLU A 346 -13.49 -42.29 1.85
CA GLU A 346 -14.80 -42.52 2.48
C GLU A 346 -15.79 -42.89 1.36
N ALA A 347 -16.45 -44.06 1.48
CA ALA A 347 -17.36 -44.54 0.47
C ALA A 347 -18.72 -44.89 1.09
N SER A 348 -19.79 -44.76 0.32
CA SER A 348 -21.14 -45.07 0.78
C SER A 348 -21.72 -46.22 -0.05
N LEU A 349 -22.26 -47.21 0.64
CA LEU A 349 -22.93 -48.36 0.06
C LEU A 349 -24.43 -48.33 0.43
N PRO A 350 -25.35 -48.37 -0.54
CA PRO A 350 -26.78 -48.41 -0.23
C PRO A 350 -27.16 -49.67 0.57
N ILE A 351 -27.93 -49.45 1.66
CA ILE A 351 -28.38 -50.53 2.59
C ILE A 351 -29.12 -51.64 1.88
N ARG A 352 -29.78 -51.39 0.75
CA ARG A 352 -30.52 -52.37 -0.04
C ARG A 352 -29.68 -53.57 -0.52
N TYR A 353 -28.35 -53.44 -0.52
CA TYR A 353 -27.40 -54.51 -0.88
C TYR A 353 -26.92 -55.32 0.33
N ILE A 354 -27.39 -55.00 1.54
CA ILE A 354 -27.03 -55.68 2.80
C ILE A 354 -28.20 -56.59 3.19
N HIS A 355 -27.94 -57.87 3.24
CA HIS A 355 -28.99 -58.85 3.55
C HIS A 355 -28.98 -59.31 5.03
N ASP A 356 -27.81 -59.24 5.69
CA ASP A 356 -27.66 -59.54 7.12
C ASP A 356 -26.72 -58.50 7.76
N LEU A 357 -27.11 -57.95 8.90
CA LEU A 357 -26.29 -57.03 9.69
C LEU A 357 -24.94 -57.62 10.10
N LYS A 358 -24.84 -58.94 10.19
CA LYS A 358 -23.58 -59.65 10.49
C LYS A 358 -22.55 -59.53 9.36
N GLU A 359 -22.96 -59.17 8.15
CA GLU A 359 -22.08 -59.00 7.01
C GLU A 359 -21.35 -57.64 7.04
N ILE A 360 -21.84 -56.69 7.83
CA ILE A 360 -21.33 -55.32 7.84
C ILE A 360 -19.84 -55.30 8.19
N ASP A 361 -19.43 -56.00 9.23
CA ASP A 361 -18.02 -55.99 9.69
C ASP A 361 -17.11 -56.67 8.64
N ASN A 362 -17.59 -57.73 8.01
CA ASN A 362 -16.86 -58.40 6.90
C ASN A 362 -16.71 -57.43 5.71
N LEU A 363 -17.80 -56.74 5.32
CA LEU A 363 -17.76 -55.76 4.23
C LEU A 363 -16.80 -54.60 4.51
N LYS A 364 -16.73 -54.10 5.75
CA LYS A 364 -15.75 -53.10 6.14
C LYS A 364 -14.31 -53.61 6.01
N GLN A 365 -14.10 -54.89 6.39
CA GLN A 365 -12.78 -55.53 6.28
C GLN A 365 -12.39 -55.73 4.79
N ASP A 366 -13.31 -56.25 3.98
CA ASP A 366 -13.11 -56.44 2.53
C ASP A 366 -12.78 -55.11 1.84
N PHE A 367 -13.52 -54.04 2.18
CA PHE A 367 -13.32 -52.72 1.65
C PHE A 367 -11.93 -52.20 2.05
N ALA A 368 -11.57 -52.30 3.32
CA ALA A 368 -10.26 -51.86 3.81
C ALA A 368 -9.13 -52.65 3.14
N GLN A 369 -9.30 -53.96 2.96
CA GLN A 369 -8.31 -54.84 2.34
C GLN A 369 -8.15 -54.54 0.82
N ALA A 370 -9.24 -54.31 0.11
CA ALA A 370 -9.22 -53.93 -1.30
C ALA A 370 -8.44 -52.61 -1.50
N ASN A 371 -8.69 -51.61 -0.65
CA ASN A 371 -8.06 -50.28 -0.73
C ASN A 371 -6.58 -50.33 -0.30
N LYS A 372 -6.21 -51.16 0.67
CA LYS A 372 -4.84 -51.27 1.19
C LYS A 372 -3.82 -51.74 0.11
N GLN A 373 -4.29 -52.36 -0.96
CA GLN A 373 -3.44 -52.76 -2.09
C GLN A 373 -2.99 -51.57 -2.94
N ILE A 374 -3.64 -50.41 -2.79
CA ILE A 374 -3.32 -49.21 -3.54
C ILE A 374 -2.38 -48.35 -2.66
N HIS A 375 -1.14 -48.21 -3.07
CA HIS A 375 -0.02 -47.67 -2.28
C HIS A 375 -0.30 -46.26 -1.70
N CYS A 376 -1.01 -45.42 -2.43
CA CYS A 376 -1.28 -44.05 -2.00
C CYS A 376 -2.42 -43.89 -1.00
N ILE A 377 -3.16 -44.97 -0.69
CA ILE A 377 -4.28 -44.92 0.25
C ILE A 377 -3.76 -45.12 1.67
N GLY A 378 -4.13 -44.22 2.58
CA GLY A 378 -3.84 -44.27 4.01
C GLY A 378 -4.95 -44.91 4.80
N ASP A 379 -6.11 -44.27 4.90
CA ASP A 379 -7.28 -44.74 5.66
C ASP A 379 -8.44 -44.95 4.71
N SER A 380 -9.36 -45.83 5.10
CA SER A 380 -10.56 -46.03 4.31
C SER A 380 -11.77 -46.42 5.20
N ARG A 381 -12.90 -45.83 4.94
CA ARG A 381 -14.14 -46.00 5.71
C ARG A 381 -15.33 -46.31 4.79
N LEU A 382 -16.11 -47.31 5.15
CA LEU A 382 -17.32 -47.67 4.44
C LEU A 382 -18.54 -47.28 5.30
N HIS A 383 -19.36 -46.43 4.73
CA HIS A 383 -20.65 -46.00 5.30
C HIS A 383 -21.79 -46.73 4.62
N PHE A 384 -22.91 -46.83 5.30
CA PHE A 384 -24.12 -47.51 4.80
C PHE A 384 -25.29 -46.53 4.85
N ARG A 385 -26.00 -46.35 3.73
CA ARG A 385 -27.09 -45.37 3.63
C ARG A 385 -28.31 -45.92 2.86
#